data_80c23376bc6f135f73040310b315f8c6
#
_entry.id   80c23376bc6f135f73040310b315f8c6
#
_cell.length_a   1.000
_cell.length_b   1.000
_cell.length_c   1.000
_cell.angle_alpha   90.00
_cell.angle_beta   90.00
_cell.angle_gamma   90.00
#
_symmetry.space_group_name_H-M   'P 1'
#
loop_
_entity.id
_entity.type
_entity.pdbx_description
1 polymer ?
#
loop_
_entity_poly.entity_id
_entity_poly.type
_entity_poly.pdbx_seq_one_letter_code
_entity_poly.pdbx_strand_id
1 'polypeptide(L)'
;MATLDLTQYGITGSTVIAHNPSYEQLFAEETKAGLEGYEKGQNTELDAVNVMTGVYTGRSPKDKFIVMDENSKDTVWWTSDDYKNDNKPISEETWATLKDIAKNELSNKNLYVVDCFCGANADTRMAVRFIVEVAWQAHFVTNMFIRPTAEELANFEPNFVVYNASKAKVENWKELGINSETCVAFNITSREQVIINTWYGGEMKKGMFSMMNYYLPLQGIASMHCSANCDMNGENTAIFFGLSGTGKTTLSTDPKRRLIGDDEHGWDDNGVFNFEGGCYAKVIGLSKEHEPDIYGAIKRNALLENVIVSEEGVIDFNDKSATENTRVSYPIDHINNIQPGSSAPAAKNVIFLSADA
;
A
#
# COMPACT_ATOMS: atom_id res chain seq x y z
N MET A 1 -25.37 3.32 -11.98
CA MET A 1 -24.43 4.23 -11.32
C MET A 1 -23.88 5.16 -12.38
N ALA A 2 -23.73 6.45 -12.11
CA ALA A 2 -23.06 7.35 -13.04
C ALA A 2 -21.61 6.88 -13.21
N THR A 3 -21.14 6.81 -14.44
CA THR A 3 -19.74 6.44 -14.74
C THR A 3 -18.85 7.55 -14.18
N LEU A 4 -17.85 7.20 -13.38
CA LEU A 4 -16.91 8.18 -12.82
C LEU A 4 -16.16 8.86 -13.96
N ASP A 5 -16.22 10.20 -14.00
CA ASP A 5 -15.50 11.00 -15.00
C ASP A 5 -14.06 11.24 -14.54
N LEU A 6 -13.10 10.74 -15.32
CA LEU A 6 -11.67 10.89 -15.07
C LEU A 6 -11.03 12.06 -15.81
N THR A 7 -11.80 12.81 -16.63
CA THR A 7 -11.27 13.95 -17.41
C THR A 7 -10.72 15.05 -16.52
N GLN A 8 -11.29 15.26 -15.33
CA GLN A 8 -10.74 16.18 -14.32
C GLN A 8 -9.31 15.83 -13.86
N TYR A 9 -8.90 14.56 -13.98
CA TYR A 9 -7.54 14.08 -13.70
C TYR A 9 -6.64 14.07 -14.93
N GLY A 10 -7.15 14.57 -16.09
CA GLY A 10 -6.44 14.58 -17.35
C GLY A 10 -6.36 13.21 -18.04
N ILE A 11 -7.20 12.26 -17.65
CA ILE A 11 -7.33 10.92 -18.26
C ILE A 11 -8.55 10.94 -19.17
N THR A 12 -8.36 10.63 -20.46
CA THR A 12 -9.42 10.74 -21.47
C THR A 12 -9.62 9.44 -22.24
N GLY A 13 -10.84 9.20 -22.74
CA GLY A 13 -11.16 8.04 -23.57
C GLY A 13 -11.15 6.70 -22.82
N SER A 14 -10.96 6.71 -21.52
CA SER A 14 -10.89 5.48 -20.70
C SER A 14 -12.26 5.06 -20.21
N THR A 15 -12.44 3.74 -20.04
CA THR A 15 -13.62 3.15 -19.43
C THR A 15 -13.28 2.73 -18.01
N VAL A 16 -14.01 3.21 -17.02
CA VAL A 16 -13.93 2.70 -15.65
C VAL A 16 -14.73 1.40 -15.59
N ILE A 17 -14.03 0.27 -15.56
CA ILE A 17 -14.61 -1.08 -15.45
C ILE A 17 -15.32 -1.22 -14.10
N ALA A 18 -14.66 -0.77 -13.04
CA ALA A 18 -15.24 -0.78 -11.70
C ALA A 18 -14.71 0.40 -10.87
N HIS A 19 -15.64 0.99 -10.12
CA HIS A 19 -15.36 1.98 -9.08
C HIS A 19 -15.71 1.36 -7.73
N ASN A 20 -14.74 1.21 -6.85
CA ASN A 20 -14.81 0.44 -5.61
C ASN A 20 -15.37 -0.97 -5.84
N PRO A 21 -14.68 -1.81 -6.62
CA PRO A 21 -15.15 -3.15 -6.93
C PRO A 21 -15.28 -4.01 -5.68
N SER A 22 -16.26 -4.91 -5.68
CA SER A 22 -16.33 -5.97 -4.67
C SER A 22 -15.21 -6.99 -4.87
N TYR A 23 -14.92 -7.78 -3.83
CA TYR A 23 -13.92 -8.86 -3.94
C TYR A 23 -14.29 -9.90 -5.01
N GLU A 24 -15.58 -10.17 -5.22
CA GLU A 24 -16.04 -11.07 -6.27
C GLU A 24 -15.76 -10.50 -7.66
N GLN A 25 -15.98 -9.19 -7.85
CA GLN A 25 -15.65 -8.52 -9.11
C GLN A 25 -14.13 -8.51 -9.35
N LEU A 26 -13.33 -8.21 -8.31
CA LEU A 26 -11.87 -8.24 -8.40
C LEU A 26 -11.37 -9.63 -8.76
N PHE A 27 -11.83 -10.66 -8.06
CA PHE A 27 -11.47 -12.05 -8.37
C PHE A 27 -11.82 -12.43 -9.83
N ALA A 28 -13.01 -12.06 -10.29
CA ALA A 28 -13.43 -12.36 -11.65
C ALA A 28 -12.56 -11.63 -12.70
N GLU A 29 -12.18 -10.39 -12.42
CA GLU A 29 -11.36 -9.58 -13.33
C GLU A 29 -9.89 -10.02 -13.36
N GLU A 30 -9.29 -10.35 -12.22
CA GLU A 30 -7.87 -10.70 -12.11
C GLU A 30 -7.55 -12.15 -12.50
N THR A 31 -8.58 -13.03 -12.54
CA THR A 31 -8.43 -14.46 -12.93
C THR A 31 -9.10 -14.80 -14.25
N LYS A 32 -9.69 -13.84 -14.96
CA LYS A 32 -10.40 -14.09 -16.23
C LYS A 32 -9.48 -14.67 -17.29
N ALA A 33 -10.06 -15.48 -18.16
CA ALA A 33 -9.34 -16.06 -19.30
C ALA A 33 -8.82 -14.97 -20.25
N GLY A 34 -7.63 -15.20 -20.81
CA GLY A 34 -7.00 -14.29 -21.78
C GLY A 34 -6.14 -13.21 -21.16
N LEU A 35 -5.99 -13.16 -19.83
CA LEU A 35 -4.94 -12.36 -19.20
C LEU A 35 -3.57 -13.00 -19.38
N GLU A 36 -2.57 -12.18 -19.68
CA GLU A 36 -1.20 -12.60 -19.93
C GLU A 36 -0.21 -11.85 -19.01
N GLY A 37 0.98 -12.43 -18.86
CA GLY A 37 2.09 -11.81 -18.12
C GLY A 37 1.70 -11.47 -16.67
N TYR A 38 2.06 -10.27 -16.26
CA TYR A 38 1.86 -9.80 -14.88
C TYR A 38 0.44 -9.30 -14.57
N GLU A 39 -0.47 -9.31 -15.54
CA GLU A 39 -1.89 -9.02 -15.29
C GLU A 39 -2.64 -10.23 -14.73
N LYS A 40 -2.13 -11.43 -14.99
CA LYS A 40 -2.80 -12.68 -14.67
C LYS A 40 -2.65 -13.02 -13.20
N GLY A 41 -3.78 -13.11 -12.50
CA GLY A 41 -3.90 -13.77 -11.21
C GLY A 41 -4.10 -15.27 -11.36
N GLN A 42 -3.47 -16.04 -10.49
CA GLN A 42 -3.63 -17.49 -10.40
C GLN A 42 -4.31 -17.84 -9.09
N ASN A 43 -5.43 -18.56 -9.15
CA ASN A 43 -6.08 -19.10 -7.96
C ASN A 43 -5.23 -20.21 -7.34
N THR A 44 -5.23 -20.28 -6.01
CA THR A 44 -4.41 -21.24 -5.25
C THR A 44 -5.28 -22.23 -4.47
N GLU A 45 -4.66 -23.30 -3.96
CA GLU A 45 -5.30 -24.31 -3.11
C GLU A 45 -5.92 -23.74 -1.82
N LEU A 46 -5.47 -22.53 -1.39
CA LEU A 46 -6.01 -21.83 -0.24
C LEU A 46 -7.10 -20.81 -0.63
N ASP A 47 -7.57 -20.83 -1.90
CA ASP A 47 -8.55 -19.89 -2.46
C ASP A 47 -8.08 -18.41 -2.44
N ALA A 48 -6.81 -18.17 -2.26
CA ALA A 48 -6.17 -16.87 -2.46
C ALA A 48 -5.71 -16.73 -3.90
N VAL A 49 -5.57 -15.50 -4.39
CA VAL A 49 -5.01 -15.23 -5.71
C VAL A 49 -3.52 -14.94 -5.58
N ASN A 50 -2.69 -15.53 -6.45
CA ASN A 50 -1.27 -15.21 -6.55
C ASN A 50 -0.98 -14.44 -7.83
N VAL A 51 -0.12 -13.42 -7.73
CA VAL A 51 0.31 -12.59 -8.86
C VAL A 51 1.83 -12.43 -8.87
N MET A 52 2.37 -12.16 -10.05
CA MET A 52 3.78 -11.86 -10.23
C MET A 52 3.96 -10.36 -10.50
N THR A 53 4.93 -9.72 -9.84
CA THR A 53 5.16 -8.28 -9.97
C THR A 53 6.33 -7.92 -10.90
N GLY A 54 6.84 -8.91 -11.64
CA GLY A 54 7.89 -8.72 -12.64
C GLY A 54 9.27 -8.49 -12.04
N VAL A 55 10.02 -7.58 -12.66
CA VAL A 55 11.40 -7.29 -12.28
C VAL A 55 11.49 -6.70 -10.87
N TYR A 56 10.50 -5.93 -10.48
CA TYR A 56 10.44 -5.30 -9.14
C TYR A 56 9.62 -6.18 -8.20
N THR A 57 10.30 -6.99 -7.40
CA THR A 57 9.69 -7.80 -6.34
C THR A 57 9.73 -7.12 -4.97
N GLY A 58 10.07 -5.84 -4.94
CA GLY A 58 10.16 -4.96 -3.78
C GLY A 58 10.14 -3.51 -4.21
N ARG A 59 10.10 -2.60 -3.24
CA ARG A 59 10.18 -1.16 -3.50
C ARG A 59 11.53 -0.77 -4.12
N SER A 60 11.54 0.29 -4.92
CA SER A 60 12.75 0.86 -5.49
C SER A 60 13.06 2.24 -4.90
N PRO A 61 13.77 2.33 -3.74
CA PRO A 61 14.10 3.61 -3.12
C PRO A 61 14.95 4.52 -4.02
N LYS A 62 15.73 3.92 -4.94
CA LYS A 62 16.55 4.67 -5.90
C LYS A 62 15.72 5.43 -6.92
N ASP A 63 14.49 4.98 -7.18
CA ASP A 63 13.57 5.56 -8.16
C ASP A 63 12.47 6.41 -7.50
N LYS A 64 12.62 6.71 -6.20
CA LYS A 64 11.71 7.59 -5.46
C LYS A 64 12.15 9.04 -5.55
N PHE A 65 11.19 9.94 -5.85
CA PHE A 65 11.41 11.38 -5.99
C PHE A 65 10.27 12.19 -5.38
N ILE A 66 10.59 13.41 -4.95
CA ILE A 66 9.61 14.35 -4.39
C ILE A 66 9.80 15.69 -5.08
N VAL A 67 8.70 16.36 -5.46
CA VAL A 67 8.77 17.70 -6.03
C VAL A 67 9.29 18.68 -5.00
N MET A 68 10.33 19.42 -5.36
CA MET A 68 10.82 20.52 -4.55
C MET A 68 10.21 21.82 -5.06
N ASP A 69 9.29 22.36 -4.29
CA ASP A 69 8.61 23.62 -4.54
C ASP A 69 8.69 24.54 -3.31
N GLU A 70 8.02 25.68 -3.36
CA GLU A 70 8.03 26.68 -2.28
C GLU A 70 7.48 26.12 -0.95
N ASN A 71 6.60 25.13 -0.96
CA ASN A 71 6.04 24.56 0.26
C ASN A 71 6.89 23.40 0.81
N SER A 72 7.47 22.59 -0.07
CA SER A 72 8.21 21.38 0.30
C SER A 72 9.67 21.63 0.64
N LYS A 73 10.28 22.70 0.08
CA LYS A 73 11.72 22.98 0.19
C LYS A 73 12.23 23.06 1.62
N ASP A 74 11.43 23.62 2.53
CA ASP A 74 11.81 23.85 3.94
C ASP A 74 11.22 22.83 4.91
N THR A 75 10.39 21.90 4.44
CA THR A 75 9.65 20.95 5.28
C THR A 75 10.03 19.49 5.04
N VAL A 76 10.67 19.18 3.92
CA VAL A 76 11.18 17.85 3.61
C VAL A 76 12.64 17.75 4.01
N TRP A 77 13.02 16.66 4.65
CA TRP A 77 14.43 16.37 4.91
C TRP A 77 15.07 15.81 3.63
N TRP A 78 15.61 16.70 2.84
CA TRP A 78 16.23 16.37 1.56
C TRP A 78 17.56 15.63 1.70
N THR A 79 17.84 14.77 0.74
CA THR A 79 19.18 14.18 0.62
C THR A 79 20.22 15.27 0.33
N SER A 80 21.37 15.19 0.99
CA SER A 80 22.50 16.08 0.79
C SER A 80 23.82 15.31 0.88
N ASP A 81 24.94 15.98 0.68
CA ASP A 81 26.24 15.33 0.83
C ASP A 81 26.54 14.94 2.27
N ASP A 82 26.06 15.73 3.22
CA ASP A 82 26.22 15.46 4.66
C ASP A 82 25.22 14.44 5.20
N TYR A 83 24.01 14.33 4.60
CA TYR A 83 22.92 13.49 5.07
C TYR A 83 22.29 12.72 3.91
N LYS A 84 22.81 11.53 3.62
CA LYS A 84 22.25 10.67 2.57
C LYS A 84 20.96 10.02 3.01
N ASN A 85 19.91 10.20 2.21
CA ASN A 85 18.62 9.55 2.35
C ASN A 85 17.95 9.41 0.97
N ASP A 86 16.74 8.86 0.91
CA ASP A 86 16.02 8.61 -0.35
C ASP A 86 15.04 9.74 -0.73
N ASN A 87 15.05 10.89 -0.06
CA ASN A 87 14.21 12.03 -0.43
C ASN A 87 14.93 12.89 -1.48
N LYS A 88 14.88 12.45 -2.72
CA LYS A 88 15.53 13.11 -3.86
C LYS A 88 14.59 14.14 -4.47
N PRO A 89 15.06 15.38 -4.70
CA PRO A 89 14.23 16.39 -5.31
C PRO A 89 14.10 16.21 -6.82
N ILE A 90 12.94 16.58 -7.36
CA ILE A 90 12.71 16.86 -8.79
C ILE A 90 12.04 18.23 -8.94
N SER A 91 12.17 18.82 -10.12
CA SER A 91 11.52 20.08 -10.45
C SER A 91 10.03 19.89 -10.75
N GLU A 92 9.25 20.96 -10.70
CA GLU A 92 7.86 20.98 -11.14
C GLU A 92 7.71 20.64 -12.63
N GLU A 93 8.69 21.01 -13.47
CA GLU A 93 8.72 20.65 -14.89
C GLU A 93 8.91 19.15 -15.10
N THR A 94 9.85 18.54 -14.36
CA THR A 94 10.05 17.07 -14.37
C THR A 94 8.77 16.37 -13.90
N TRP A 95 8.16 16.86 -12.82
CA TRP A 95 6.89 16.34 -12.33
C TRP A 95 5.78 16.39 -13.38
N ALA A 96 5.61 17.53 -14.06
CA ALA A 96 4.60 17.68 -15.12
C ALA A 96 4.79 16.64 -16.23
N THR A 97 6.05 16.41 -16.65
CA THR A 97 6.37 15.39 -17.66
C THR A 97 6.02 13.98 -17.17
N LEU A 98 6.40 13.62 -15.93
CA LEU A 98 6.08 12.30 -15.36
C LEU A 98 4.57 12.08 -15.21
N LYS A 99 3.85 13.11 -14.77
CA LYS A 99 2.39 13.06 -14.66
C LYS A 99 1.74 12.91 -16.03
N ASP A 100 2.24 13.58 -17.07
CA ASP A 100 1.73 13.43 -18.43
C ASP A 100 1.99 12.02 -18.99
N ILE A 101 3.14 11.40 -18.73
CA ILE A 101 3.40 9.99 -19.06
C ILE A 101 2.35 9.09 -18.41
N ALA A 102 2.11 9.25 -17.11
CA ALA A 102 1.13 8.43 -16.38
C ALA A 102 -0.31 8.65 -16.91
N LYS A 103 -0.73 9.88 -17.15
CA LYS A 103 -2.06 10.19 -17.72
C LYS A 103 -2.23 9.62 -19.12
N ASN A 104 -1.22 9.73 -19.97
CA ASN A 104 -1.24 9.19 -21.33
C ASN A 104 -1.34 7.66 -21.31
N GLU A 105 -0.59 6.99 -20.42
CA GLU A 105 -0.69 5.54 -20.23
C GLU A 105 -2.09 5.11 -19.79
N LEU A 106 -2.68 5.83 -18.84
CA LEU A 106 -4.01 5.52 -18.31
C LEU A 106 -5.16 5.96 -19.22
N SER A 107 -4.90 6.72 -20.29
CA SER A 107 -5.91 7.14 -21.26
C SER A 107 -6.23 6.06 -22.30
N ASN A 108 -7.46 6.04 -22.79
CA ASN A 108 -7.96 5.10 -23.81
C ASN A 108 -7.87 3.61 -23.37
N LYS A 109 -8.04 3.33 -22.09
CA LYS A 109 -7.95 1.99 -21.50
C LYS A 109 -9.13 1.67 -20.60
N ASN A 110 -9.19 0.40 -20.22
CA ASN A 110 -10.03 -0.06 -19.13
C ASN A 110 -9.29 0.16 -17.80
N LEU A 111 -9.95 0.82 -16.85
CA LEU A 111 -9.36 1.19 -15.56
C LEU A 111 -10.22 0.72 -14.40
N TYR A 112 -9.57 0.55 -13.27
CA TYR A 112 -10.19 0.32 -11.96
C TYR A 112 -9.90 1.55 -11.09
N VAL A 113 -10.89 2.01 -10.35
CA VAL A 113 -10.74 3.12 -9.41
C VAL A 113 -11.14 2.65 -8.02
N VAL A 114 -10.27 2.89 -7.05
CA VAL A 114 -10.54 2.57 -5.65
C VAL A 114 -10.43 3.84 -4.82
N ASP A 115 -11.53 4.21 -4.20
CA ASP A 115 -11.61 5.27 -3.21
C ASP A 115 -11.54 4.63 -1.81
N CYS A 116 -10.62 5.10 -0.99
CA CYS A 116 -10.37 4.54 0.33
C CYS A 116 -9.78 5.59 1.28
N PHE A 117 -9.65 5.23 2.56
CA PHE A 117 -9.00 6.08 3.54
C PHE A 117 -7.66 5.48 3.99
N CYS A 118 -6.67 6.34 4.18
CA CYS A 118 -5.45 6.05 4.90
C CYS A 118 -5.52 6.75 6.26
N GLY A 119 -5.61 5.98 7.34
CA GLY A 119 -5.80 6.45 8.71
C GLY A 119 -7.19 6.16 9.27
N ALA A 120 -7.26 5.54 10.45
CA ALA A 120 -8.52 5.22 11.12
C ALA A 120 -9.13 6.43 11.86
N ASN A 121 -8.32 7.47 12.14
CA ASN A 121 -8.85 8.71 12.74
C ASN A 121 -9.53 9.57 11.67
N ALA A 122 -10.84 9.76 11.79
CA ALA A 122 -11.66 10.48 10.80
C ALA A 122 -11.22 11.95 10.59
N ASP A 123 -10.64 12.59 11.62
CA ASP A 123 -10.24 14.00 11.56
C ASP A 123 -8.95 14.22 10.77
N THR A 124 -8.11 13.18 10.64
CA THR A 124 -6.75 13.29 10.08
C THR A 124 -6.46 12.33 8.94
N ARG A 125 -7.41 11.44 8.62
CA ARG A 125 -7.27 10.46 7.53
C ARG A 125 -7.14 11.12 6.16
N MET A 126 -6.34 10.54 5.29
CA MET A 126 -6.36 10.90 3.88
C MET A 126 -7.47 10.17 3.13
N ALA A 127 -8.24 10.90 2.34
CA ALA A 127 -9.17 10.36 1.36
C ALA A 127 -8.41 10.16 0.03
N VAL A 128 -8.09 8.92 -0.30
CA VAL A 128 -7.20 8.60 -1.42
C VAL A 128 -7.98 7.96 -2.56
N ARG A 129 -7.78 8.46 -3.77
CA ARG A 129 -8.25 7.84 -5.02
C ARG A 129 -7.09 7.18 -5.72
N PHE A 130 -7.15 5.87 -5.88
CA PHE A 130 -6.22 5.11 -6.71
C PHE A 130 -6.83 4.88 -8.08
N ILE A 131 -6.10 5.25 -9.14
CA ILE A 131 -6.46 4.99 -10.54
C ILE A 131 -5.44 4.00 -11.06
N VAL A 132 -5.87 2.78 -11.36
CA VAL A 132 -5.00 1.67 -11.74
C VAL A 132 -5.51 0.96 -13.00
N GLU A 133 -4.60 0.41 -13.79
CA GLU A 133 -4.91 -0.29 -15.04
C GLU A 133 -4.96 -1.82 -14.89
N VAL A 134 -4.70 -2.35 -13.69
CA VAL A 134 -4.61 -3.78 -13.41
C VAL A 134 -5.54 -4.16 -12.26
N ALA A 135 -6.38 -5.18 -12.45
CA ALA A 135 -7.39 -5.58 -11.48
C ALA A 135 -6.81 -5.96 -10.11
N TRP A 136 -5.75 -6.77 -10.08
CA TRP A 136 -5.15 -7.19 -8.82
C TRP A 136 -4.45 -6.04 -8.06
N GLN A 137 -4.07 -4.96 -8.74
CA GLN A 137 -3.58 -3.76 -8.05
C GLN A 137 -4.73 -3.04 -7.31
N ALA A 138 -5.93 -3.04 -7.90
CA ALA A 138 -7.13 -2.60 -7.19
C ALA A 138 -7.47 -3.52 -6.01
N HIS A 139 -7.29 -4.84 -6.15
CA HIS A 139 -7.43 -5.80 -5.06
C HIS A 139 -6.43 -5.52 -3.92
N PHE A 140 -5.16 -5.33 -4.26
CA PHE A 140 -4.12 -4.95 -3.27
C PHE A 140 -4.53 -3.70 -2.47
N VAL A 141 -4.96 -2.63 -3.15
CA VAL A 141 -5.42 -1.40 -2.51
C VAL A 141 -6.63 -1.64 -1.63
N THR A 142 -7.59 -2.43 -2.10
CA THR A 142 -8.79 -2.80 -1.35
C THR A 142 -8.45 -3.56 -0.06
N ASN A 143 -7.42 -4.41 -0.09
CA ASN A 143 -6.92 -5.08 1.11
C ASN A 143 -6.23 -4.11 2.07
N MET A 144 -5.36 -3.24 1.53
CA MET A 144 -4.43 -2.48 2.35
C MET A 144 -5.02 -1.24 3.00
N PHE A 145 -6.03 -0.61 2.41
CA PHE A 145 -6.57 0.65 2.91
C PHE A 145 -7.97 0.47 3.52
N ILE A 146 -8.37 1.44 4.32
CA ILE A 146 -9.67 1.42 4.99
C ILE A 146 -10.76 1.66 3.97
N ARG A 147 -11.64 0.70 3.80
CA ARG A 147 -12.76 0.77 2.87
C ARG A 147 -13.85 1.69 3.42
N PRO A 148 -14.26 2.71 2.67
CA PRO A 148 -15.36 3.57 3.07
C PRO A 148 -16.68 2.80 3.17
N THR A 149 -17.56 3.24 4.05
CA THR A 149 -18.95 2.81 4.06
C THR A 149 -19.70 3.34 2.83
N ALA A 150 -20.88 2.80 2.55
CA ALA A 150 -21.71 3.27 1.43
C ALA A 150 -22.09 4.76 1.55
N GLU A 151 -22.30 5.25 2.78
CA GLU A 151 -22.59 6.65 3.06
C GLU A 151 -21.38 7.54 2.78
N GLU A 152 -20.19 7.13 3.22
CA GLU A 152 -18.94 7.84 2.95
C GLU A 152 -18.63 7.88 1.45
N LEU A 153 -18.86 6.77 0.72
CA LEU A 153 -18.66 6.73 -0.74
C LEU A 153 -19.61 7.65 -1.49
N ALA A 154 -20.83 7.82 -1.02
CA ALA A 154 -21.81 8.71 -1.68
C ALA A 154 -21.36 10.18 -1.67
N ASN A 155 -20.51 10.58 -0.72
CA ASN A 155 -19.97 11.93 -0.56
C ASN A 155 -18.44 11.96 -0.61
N PHE A 156 -17.82 10.96 -1.25
CA PHE A 156 -16.37 10.84 -1.26
C PHE A 156 -15.72 11.88 -2.17
N GLU A 157 -14.91 12.74 -1.57
CA GLU A 157 -14.04 13.68 -2.27
C GLU A 157 -12.58 13.34 -1.94
N PRO A 158 -11.79 12.88 -2.93
CA PRO A 158 -10.39 12.55 -2.69
C PRO A 158 -9.60 13.83 -2.40
N ASN A 159 -8.76 13.76 -1.37
CA ASN A 159 -7.77 14.80 -1.10
C ASN A 159 -6.34 14.35 -1.43
N PHE A 160 -6.18 13.16 -1.97
CA PHE A 160 -4.95 12.63 -2.55
C PHE A 160 -5.27 11.70 -3.73
N VAL A 161 -4.48 11.78 -4.82
CA VAL A 161 -4.68 10.97 -6.02
C VAL A 161 -3.42 10.21 -6.39
N VAL A 162 -3.57 8.91 -6.66
CA VAL A 162 -2.48 8.03 -7.11
C VAL A 162 -2.75 7.58 -8.54
N TYR A 163 -1.83 7.90 -9.44
CA TYR A 163 -1.80 7.44 -10.83
C TYR A 163 -0.83 6.27 -10.93
N ASN A 164 -1.35 5.04 -11.04
CA ASN A 164 -0.50 3.86 -11.15
C ASN A 164 -0.47 3.36 -12.60
N ALA A 165 0.57 3.78 -13.30
CA ALA A 165 0.85 3.47 -14.71
C ALA A 165 1.96 2.43 -14.81
N SER A 166 1.70 1.20 -14.32
CA SER A 166 2.71 0.13 -14.20
C SER A 166 3.30 -0.30 -15.54
N LYS A 167 2.56 -0.13 -16.64
CA LYS A 167 2.97 -0.53 -17.99
C LYS A 167 3.77 0.56 -18.73
N ALA A 168 3.70 1.81 -18.26
CA ALA A 168 4.47 2.91 -18.83
C ALA A 168 5.96 2.81 -18.49
N LYS A 169 6.78 3.53 -19.25
CA LYS A 169 8.19 3.73 -19.01
C LYS A 169 8.57 5.19 -19.21
N VAL A 170 9.59 5.63 -18.49
CA VAL A 170 10.17 6.96 -18.68
C VAL A 170 11.34 6.84 -19.67
N GLU A 171 11.06 6.92 -20.96
CA GLU A 171 12.08 6.71 -22.02
C GLU A 171 13.22 7.73 -21.93
N ASN A 172 12.90 8.98 -21.61
CA ASN A 172 13.85 10.10 -21.51
C ASN A 172 14.38 10.34 -20.07
N TRP A 173 14.46 9.28 -19.26
CA TRP A 173 14.83 9.37 -17.85
C TRP A 173 16.16 10.09 -17.58
N LYS A 174 17.14 9.97 -18.48
CA LYS A 174 18.45 10.63 -18.37
C LYS A 174 18.33 12.15 -18.50
N GLU A 175 17.50 12.60 -19.44
CA GLU A 175 17.24 14.03 -19.68
C GLU A 175 16.50 14.65 -18.49
N LEU A 176 15.61 13.89 -17.86
CA LEU A 176 14.87 14.31 -16.68
C LEU A 176 15.70 14.24 -15.38
N GLY A 177 16.92 13.69 -15.44
CA GLY A 177 17.80 13.57 -14.28
C GLY A 177 17.33 12.56 -13.24
N ILE A 178 16.47 11.61 -13.61
CA ILE A 178 16.01 10.53 -12.72
C ILE A 178 16.86 9.28 -12.90
N ASN A 179 16.69 8.28 -12.01
CA ASN A 179 17.62 7.16 -11.88
C ASN A 179 17.49 6.10 -13.00
N SER A 180 16.28 5.85 -13.51
CA SER A 180 15.98 4.81 -14.48
C SER A 180 14.66 5.07 -15.22
N GLU A 181 14.25 4.14 -16.08
CA GLU A 181 12.91 4.14 -16.73
C GLU A 181 11.75 4.00 -15.74
N THR A 182 12.06 3.69 -14.49
CA THR A 182 11.09 3.51 -13.39
C THR A 182 11.06 4.77 -12.54
N CYS A 183 9.87 5.18 -12.12
CA CYS A 183 9.72 6.36 -11.27
C CYS A 183 8.54 6.22 -10.32
N VAL A 184 8.78 6.55 -9.05
CA VAL A 184 7.77 6.74 -8.01
C VAL A 184 7.92 8.16 -7.49
N ALA A 185 7.10 9.07 -7.96
CA ALA A 185 7.22 10.48 -7.64
C ALA A 185 6.00 11.01 -6.89
N PHE A 186 6.27 11.97 -5.99
CA PHE A 186 5.26 12.61 -5.18
C PHE A 186 5.29 14.13 -5.39
N ASN A 187 4.11 14.71 -5.56
CA ASN A 187 3.90 16.14 -5.40
C ASN A 187 3.08 16.36 -4.12
N ILE A 188 3.77 16.81 -3.08
CA ILE A 188 3.18 17.00 -1.75
C ILE A 188 2.17 18.16 -1.78
N THR A 189 2.44 19.20 -2.55
CA THR A 189 1.59 20.40 -2.65
C THR A 189 0.29 20.12 -3.39
N SER A 190 0.36 19.43 -4.54
CA SER A 190 -0.85 19.04 -5.29
C SER A 190 -1.51 17.77 -4.72
N ARG A 191 -0.87 17.10 -3.75
CA ARG A 191 -1.33 15.85 -3.13
C ARG A 191 -1.54 14.74 -4.15
N GLU A 192 -0.49 14.42 -4.87
CA GLU A 192 -0.52 13.42 -5.94
C GLU A 192 0.72 12.53 -5.91
N GLN A 193 0.54 11.30 -6.37
CA GLN A 193 1.61 10.34 -6.62
C GLN A 193 1.49 9.79 -8.02
N VAL A 194 2.61 9.64 -8.72
CA VAL A 194 2.71 8.84 -9.95
C VAL A 194 3.61 7.64 -9.71
N ILE A 195 3.21 6.47 -10.23
CA ILE A 195 3.97 5.22 -10.21
C ILE A 195 4.10 4.76 -11.65
N ILE A 196 5.33 4.61 -12.13
CA ILE A 196 5.65 4.25 -13.51
C ILE A 196 6.60 3.07 -13.53
N ASN A 197 6.35 2.06 -14.39
CA ASN A 197 7.21 0.91 -14.69
C ASN A 197 7.50 0.00 -13.49
N THR A 198 6.68 -0.02 -12.48
CA THR A 198 6.74 -1.02 -11.41
C THR A 198 5.36 -1.57 -11.12
N TRP A 199 5.27 -2.89 -10.95
CA TRP A 199 4.02 -3.58 -10.66
C TRP A 199 3.86 -3.86 -9.17
N TYR A 200 4.92 -3.68 -8.38
CA TYR A 200 4.93 -4.01 -6.95
C TYR A 200 3.91 -3.19 -6.15
N GLY A 201 2.92 -3.87 -5.57
CA GLY A 201 1.82 -3.24 -4.83
C GLY A 201 2.28 -2.37 -3.65
N GLY A 202 3.39 -2.75 -3.02
CA GLY A 202 3.96 -2.02 -1.90
C GLY A 202 4.38 -0.58 -2.18
N GLU A 203 4.51 -0.15 -3.45
CA GLU A 203 4.76 1.26 -3.77
C GLU A 203 3.55 2.14 -3.47
N MET A 204 2.33 1.64 -3.71
CA MET A 204 1.09 2.35 -3.35
C MET A 204 0.94 2.44 -1.83
N LYS A 205 1.15 1.32 -1.12
CA LYS A 205 1.06 1.25 0.34
C LYS A 205 2.04 2.20 1.02
N LYS A 206 3.33 2.02 0.74
CA LYS A 206 4.41 2.81 1.39
C LYS A 206 4.45 4.25 0.89
N GLY A 207 3.89 4.53 -0.28
CA GLY A 207 3.65 5.89 -0.74
C GLY A 207 2.74 6.65 0.20
N MET A 208 1.61 6.08 0.55
CA MET A 208 0.66 6.71 1.48
C MET A 208 1.22 6.81 2.90
N PHE A 209 1.96 5.79 3.37
CA PHE A 209 2.70 5.92 4.63
C PHE A 209 3.69 7.09 4.62
N SER A 210 4.43 7.26 3.53
CA SER A 210 5.36 8.41 3.41
C SER A 210 4.60 9.74 3.50
N MET A 211 3.41 9.82 2.92
CA MET A 211 2.59 11.04 2.99
C MET A 211 2.01 11.27 4.38
N MET A 212 1.53 10.24 5.07
CA MET A 212 1.13 10.35 6.48
C MET A 212 2.30 10.78 7.37
N ASN A 213 3.49 10.21 7.13
CA ASN A 213 4.74 10.59 7.81
C ASN A 213 5.16 12.05 7.56
N TYR A 214 4.70 12.65 6.47
CA TYR A 214 4.93 14.05 6.18
C TYR A 214 3.84 14.95 6.79
N TYR A 215 2.56 14.67 6.52
CA TYR A 215 1.47 15.56 6.89
C TYR A 215 1.13 15.56 8.39
N LEU A 216 1.18 14.40 9.06
CA LEU A 216 0.79 14.30 10.46
C LEU A 216 1.74 15.02 11.43
N PRO A 217 3.09 14.90 11.30
CA PRO A 217 3.99 15.66 12.17
C PRO A 217 3.85 17.16 12.05
N LEU A 218 3.50 17.69 10.88
CA LEU A 218 3.22 19.12 10.70
C LEU A 218 1.97 19.59 11.46
N GLN A 219 1.10 18.64 11.85
CA GLN A 219 -0.08 18.86 12.68
C GLN A 219 0.15 18.51 14.16
N GLY A 220 1.38 18.17 14.55
CA GLY A 220 1.72 17.77 15.92
C GLY A 220 1.32 16.33 16.27
N ILE A 221 1.01 15.49 15.28
CA ILE A 221 0.60 14.09 15.43
C ILE A 221 1.79 13.18 15.12
N ALA A 222 2.10 12.22 15.98
CA ALA A 222 3.16 11.27 15.72
C ALA A 222 2.75 10.30 14.59
N SER A 223 3.66 10.03 13.67
CA SER A 223 3.55 8.99 12.65
C SER A 223 4.64 7.96 12.88
N MET A 224 4.28 6.67 12.96
CA MET A 224 5.14 5.64 13.49
C MET A 224 5.12 4.39 12.60
N HIS A 225 6.32 3.86 12.32
CA HIS A 225 6.47 2.53 11.74
C HIS A 225 6.60 1.51 12.88
N CYS A 226 5.48 1.07 13.38
CA CYS A 226 5.36 0.14 14.49
C CYS A 226 4.11 -0.71 14.34
N SER A 227 4.06 -1.89 14.94
CA SER A 227 2.81 -2.59 15.18
C SER A 227 2.20 -2.18 16.51
N ALA A 228 0.89 -2.38 16.67
CA ALA A 228 0.17 -2.01 17.88
C ALA A 228 -0.94 -3.01 18.23
N ASN A 229 -1.13 -3.23 19.52
CA ASN A 229 -2.24 -4.00 20.05
C ASN A 229 -2.76 -3.39 21.37
N CYS A 230 -3.91 -3.86 21.82
CA CYS A 230 -4.48 -3.52 23.13
C CYS A 230 -4.98 -4.79 23.84
N ASP A 231 -5.38 -4.67 25.09
CA ASP A 231 -5.99 -5.82 25.78
C ASP A 231 -7.40 -6.13 25.25
N MET A 232 -8.03 -7.18 25.74
CA MET A 232 -9.36 -7.63 25.27
C MET A 232 -10.50 -6.64 25.62
N ASN A 233 -10.24 -5.63 26.45
CA ASN A 233 -11.18 -4.55 26.74
C ASN A 233 -11.00 -3.32 25.85
N GLY A 234 -9.97 -3.33 24.97
CA GLY A 234 -9.62 -2.18 24.12
C GLY A 234 -8.76 -1.13 24.84
N GLU A 235 -8.16 -1.50 25.97
CA GLU A 235 -7.28 -0.66 26.78
C GLU A 235 -5.84 -1.20 26.81
N ASN A 236 -4.98 -0.58 27.63
CA ASN A 236 -3.59 -1.02 27.82
C ASN A 236 -2.83 -1.20 26.52
N THR A 237 -2.90 -0.20 25.66
CA THR A 237 -2.24 -0.17 24.35
C THR A 237 -0.75 -0.37 24.47
N ALA A 238 -0.20 -1.23 23.61
CA ALA A 238 1.22 -1.48 23.44
C ALA A 238 1.61 -1.24 21.98
N ILE A 239 2.75 -0.57 21.78
CA ILE A 239 3.35 -0.36 20.46
C ILE A 239 4.73 -1.02 20.39
N PHE A 240 5.04 -1.60 19.23
CA PHE A 240 6.24 -2.41 19.01
C PHE A 240 7.05 -1.83 17.87
N PHE A 241 8.23 -1.29 18.17
CA PHE A 241 9.21 -0.85 17.20
C PHE A 241 10.24 -1.95 16.93
N GLY A 242 10.81 -1.95 15.75
CA GLY A 242 11.90 -2.86 15.37
C GLY A 242 12.05 -2.91 13.85
N LEU A 243 13.18 -3.40 13.38
CA LEU A 243 13.47 -3.60 11.97
C LEU A 243 12.60 -4.74 11.39
N SER A 244 12.60 -4.86 10.06
CA SER A 244 11.94 -5.99 9.40
C SER A 244 12.55 -7.31 9.87
N GLY A 245 11.70 -8.29 10.21
CA GLY A 245 12.15 -9.60 10.68
C GLY A 245 12.49 -9.69 12.18
N THR A 246 12.31 -8.62 12.98
CA THR A 246 12.52 -8.65 14.44
C THR A 246 11.35 -9.25 15.22
N GLY A 247 10.25 -9.62 14.55
CA GLY A 247 9.10 -10.24 15.21
C GLY A 247 7.99 -9.27 15.63
N LYS A 248 7.97 -8.02 15.12
CA LYS A 248 6.91 -7.05 15.43
C LYS A 248 5.51 -7.63 15.22
N THR A 249 5.23 -8.14 14.03
CA THR A 249 3.93 -8.71 13.66
C THR A 249 3.60 -9.90 14.54
N THR A 250 4.53 -10.84 14.70
CA THR A 250 4.36 -12.06 15.54
C THR A 250 4.00 -11.71 16.99
N LEU A 251 4.66 -10.71 17.59
CA LEU A 251 4.40 -10.32 18.97
C LEU A 251 3.12 -9.49 19.13
N SER A 252 2.75 -8.71 18.12
CA SER A 252 1.54 -7.91 18.17
C SER A 252 0.25 -8.71 17.93
N THR A 253 0.35 -9.88 17.27
CA THR A 253 -0.78 -10.80 17.00
C THR A 253 -1.01 -11.82 18.13
N ASP A 254 -0.67 -11.51 19.38
CA ASP A 254 -0.95 -12.34 20.55
C ASP A 254 -2.45 -12.65 20.65
N PRO A 255 -2.88 -13.94 20.71
CA PRO A 255 -4.29 -14.32 20.80
C PRO A 255 -5.02 -13.83 22.06
N LYS A 256 -4.28 -13.36 23.07
CA LYS A 256 -4.81 -12.77 24.31
C LYS A 256 -4.99 -11.25 24.22
N ARG A 257 -4.67 -10.65 23.07
CA ARG A 257 -4.77 -9.22 22.83
C ARG A 257 -5.51 -8.96 21.51
N ARG A 258 -5.99 -7.74 21.32
CA ARG A 258 -6.61 -7.30 20.07
C ARG A 258 -5.59 -6.54 19.24
N LEU A 259 -5.40 -6.95 17.98
CA LEU A 259 -4.56 -6.24 17.03
C LEU A 259 -5.21 -4.92 16.64
N ILE A 260 -4.46 -3.81 16.74
CA ILE A 260 -4.84 -2.50 16.17
C ILE A 260 -4.35 -2.44 14.73
N GLY A 261 -3.10 -2.81 14.51
CA GLY A 261 -2.46 -2.94 13.20
C GLY A 261 -1.05 -3.52 13.31
N ASP A 262 -0.51 -4.02 12.20
CA ASP A 262 0.75 -4.76 12.19
C ASP A 262 1.98 -3.94 11.77
N ASP A 263 1.81 -2.71 11.18
CA ASP A 263 2.95 -2.03 10.55
C ASP A 263 2.99 -0.49 10.74
N GLU A 264 1.87 0.24 10.60
CA GLU A 264 1.88 1.70 10.46
C GLU A 264 0.78 2.38 11.29
N HIS A 265 1.17 3.30 12.19
CA HIS A 265 0.24 3.93 13.13
C HIS A 265 0.50 5.42 13.29
N GLY A 266 -0.59 6.16 13.63
CA GLY A 266 -0.54 7.49 14.19
C GLY A 266 -0.80 7.47 15.69
N TRP A 267 -0.36 8.53 16.38
CA TRP A 267 -0.66 8.75 17.79
C TRP A 267 -0.93 10.25 18.01
N ASP A 268 -2.14 10.55 18.39
CA ASP A 268 -2.62 11.88 18.74
C ASP A 268 -3.12 11.94 20.21
N ASP A 269 -3.76 13.02 20.57
CA ASP A 269 -4.31 13.21 21.93
C ASP A 269 -5.43 12.20 22.29
N ASN A 270 -6.09 11.60 21.29
CA ASN A 270 -7.15 10.60 21.49
C ASN A 270 -6.60 9.17 21.60
N GLY A 271 -5.36 8.93 21.15
CA GLY A 271 -4.71 7.62 21.24
C GLY A 271 -3.99 7.18 19.98
N VAL A 272 -3.75 5.87 19.89
CA VAL A 272 -3.07 5.21 18.78
C VAL A 272 -4.09 4.73 17.77
N PHE A 273 -3.85 4.99 16.48
CA PHE A 273 -4.72 4.56 15.39
C PHE A 273 -3.93 4.00 14.20
N ASN A 274 -4.49 2.99 13.57
CA ASN A 274 -3.91 2.34 12.40
C ASN A 274 -4.08 3.21 11.14
N PHE A 275 -3.10 3.16 10.22
CA PHE A 275 -3.25 3.78 8.90
C PHE A 275 -3.94 2.87 7.90
N GLU A 276 -3.97 1.58 8.16
CA GLU A 276 -4.30 0.54 7.19
C GLU A 276 -5.62 -0.16 7.50
N GLY A 277 -6.23 -0.71 6.45
CA GLY A 277 -7.42 -1.56 6.52
C GLY A 277 -7.12 -3.06 6.42
N GLY A 278 -5.85 -3.43 6.34
CA GLY A 278 -5.38 -4.80 6.20
C GLY A 278 -3.95 -4.99 6.66
N CYS A 279 -3.39 -6.16 6.38
CA CYS A 279 -2.03 -6.54 6.73
C CYS A 279 -1.23 -6.93 5.48
N TYR A 280 0.09 -6.70 5.51
CA TYR A 280 1.00 -7.01 4.42
C TYR A 280 2.22 -7.78 4.94
N ALA A 281 2.08 -9.09 5.02
CA ALA A 281 3.06 -9.97 5.62
C ALA A 281 4.05 -10.56 4.61
N LYS A 282 5.28 -10.85 5.07
CA LYS A 282 6.26 -11.66 4.35
C LYS A 282 5.91 -13.14 4.55
N VAL A 283 5.95 -13.94 3.46
CA VAL A 283 5.52 -15.35 3.51
C VAL A 283 6.58 -16.35 3.08
N ILE A 284 7.83 -15.90 2.86
CA ILE A 284 8.92 -16.86 2.63
C ILE A 284 9.15 -17.72 3.87
N GLY A 285 9.15 -19.04 3.69
CA GLY A 285 9.29 -19.99 4.78
C GLY A 285 8.07 -20.06 5.72
N LEU A 286 6.93 -19.50 5.33
CA LEU A 286 5.72 -19.53 6.16
C LEU A 286 5.27 -20.96 6.43
N SER A 287 5.01 -21.27 7.69
CA SER A 287 4.39 -22.52 8.10
C SER A 287 3.25 -22.30 9.08
N LYS A 288 2.28 -23.21 9.05
CA LYS A 288 1.11 -23.17 9.94
C LYS A 288 1.50 -23.33 11.41
N GLU A 289 2.61 -24.01 11.69
CA GLU A 289 3.09 -24.29 13.05
C GLU A 289 3.72 -23.04 13.68
N HIS A 290 4.46 -22.25 12.89
CA HIS A 290 5.20 -21.09 13.40
C HIS A 290 4.39 -19.79 13.37
N GLU A 291 3.58 -19.60 12.34
CA GLU A 291 2.79 -18.37 12.12
C GLU A 291 1.33 -18.71 11.75
N PRO A 292 0.58 -19.33 12.68
CA PRO A 292 -0.78 -19.83 12.40
C PRO A 292 -1.76 -18.72 11.99
N ASP A 293 -1.62 -17.51 12.52
CA ASP A 293 -2.51 -16.37 12.21
C ASP A 293 -2.32 -15.89 10.78
N ILE A 294 -1.06 -15.71 10.33
CA ILE A 294 -0.75 -15.31 8.95
C ILE A 294 -1.18 -16.42 7.99
N TYR A 295 -0.84 -17.69 8.31
CA TYR A 295 -1.24 -18.82 7.47
C TYR A 295 -2.77 -18.93 7.36
N GLY A 296 -3.49 -18.78 8.47
CA GLY A 296 -4.95 -18.81 8.51
C GLY A 296 -5.64 -17.61 7.84
N ALA A 297 -4.91 -16.52 7.65
CA ALA A 297 -5.39 -15.35 6.91
C ALA A 297 -5.30 -15.51 5.39
N ILE A 298 -4.50 -16.49 4.89
CA ILE A 298 -4.42 -16.81 3.46
C ILE A 298 -5.62 -17.66 3.07
N LYS A 299 -6.62 -16.99 2.55
CA LYS A 299 -7.90 -17.57 2.11
C LYS A 299 -8.52 -16.65 1.05
N ARG A 300 -9.77 -16.90 0.65
CA ARG A 300 -10.50 -15.99 -0.26
C ARG A 300 -10.33 -14.53 0.14
N ASN A 301 -10.07 -13.65 -0.83
CA ASN A 301 -9.76 -12.23 -0.70
C ASN A 301 -8.31 -11.91 -0.22
N ALA A 302 -7.48 -12.90 0.07
CA ALA A 302 -6.05 -12.66 0.21
C ALA A 302 -5.37 -12.64 -1.17
N LEU A 303 -4.34 -11.78 -1.31
CA LEU A 303 -3.54 -11.64 -2.52
C LEU A 303 -2.08 -11.93 -2.20
N LEU A 304 -1.55 -13.00 -2.80
CA LEU A 304 -0.14 -13.37 -2.74
C LEU A 304 0.64 -12.65 -3.85
N GLU A 305 1.86 -12.23 -3.57
CA GLU A 305 2.76 -11.60 -4.54
C GLU A 305 4.08 -12.39 -4.62
N ASN A 306 4.44 -12.80 -5.83
CA ASN A 306 5.70 -13.46 -6.17
C ASN A 306 5.96 -14.80 -5.48
N VAL A 307 4.92 -15.47 -5.04
CA VAL A 307 4.99 -16.83 -4.50
C VAL A 307 5.01 -17.82 -5.66
N ILE A 308 5.77 -18.88 -5.54
CA ILE A 308 5.78 -19.95 -6.55
C ILE A 308 4.58 -20.87 -6.31
N VAL A 309 3.77 -21.03 -7.34
CA VAL A 309 2.53 -21.82 -7.33
C VAL A 309 2.51 -22.73 -8.54
N SER A 310 2.23 -24.03 -8.33
CA SER A 310 2.13 -25.00 -9.43
C SER A 310 0.92 -24.71 -10.34
N GLU A 311 0.84 -25.40 -11.49
CA GLU A 311 -0.31 -25.29 -12.39
C GLU A 311 -1.63 -25.73 -11.70
N GLU A 312 -1.55 -26.64 -10.76
CA GLU A 312 -2.69 -27.13 -9.96
C GLU A 312 -3.05 -26.21 -8.80
N GLY A 313 -2.30 -25.13 -8.58
CA GLY A 313 -2.56 -24.15 -7.52
C GLY A 313 -1.87 -24.45 -6.19
N VAL A 314 -0.97 -25.42 -6.13
CA VAL A 314 -0.22 -25.78 -4.90
C VAL A 314 0.84 -24.72 -4.63
N ILE A 315 0.87 -24.21 -3.40
CA ILE A 315 1.76 -23.12 -2.98
C ILE A 315 3.08 -23.68 -2.40
N ASP A 316 4.21 -23.17 -2.85
CA ASP A 316 5.51 -23.41 -2.23
C ASP A 316 6.07 -22.13 -1.57
N PHE A 317 5.85 -22.00 -0.27
CA PHE A 317 6.38 -20.87 0.51
C PHE A 317 7.91 -20.92 0.72
N ASN A 318 8.58 -22.02 0.40
CA ASN A 318 10.03 -22.17 0.55
C ASN A 318 10.80 -21.83 -0.74
N ASP A 319 10.11 -21.79 -1.87
CA ASP A 319 10.76 -21.50 -3.14
C ASP A 319 11.12 -20.00 -3.23
N LYS A 320 12.39 -19.73 -3.44
CA LYS A 320 13.00 -18.40 -3.54
C LYS A 320 13.37 -18.02 -4.97
N SER A 321 13.00 -18.83 -5.95
CA SER A 321 13.43 -18.64 -7.34
C SER A 321 13.00 -17.32 -7.95
N ALA A 322 11.83 -16.79 -7.57
CA ALA A 322 11.40 -15.46 -7.96
C ALA A 322 12.01 -14.36 -7.06
N THR A 323 11.95 -14.54 -5.75
CA THR A 323 12.46 -13.58 -4.76
C THR A 323 12.40 -14.16 -3.35
N GLU A 324 13.23 -13.63 -2.44
CA GLU A 324 13.05 -13.84 -0.99
C GLU A 324 12.00 -12.89 -0.37
N ASN A 325 11.45 -11.95 -1.15
CA ASN A 325 10.47 -10.97 -0.70
C ASN A 325 9.04 -11.34 -1.13
N THR A 326 8.70 -12.62 -1.00
CA THR A 326 7.31 -13.06 -1.22
C THR A 326 6.38 -12.45 -0.18
N ARG A 327 5.18 -12.04 -0.59
CA ARG A 327 4.24 -11.30 0.25
C ARG A 327 2.82 -11.84 0.15
N VAL A 328 2.03 -11.52 1.16
CA VAL A 328 0.57 -11.62 1.13
C VAL A 328 -0.05 -10.34 1.68
N SER A 329 -1.05 -9.82 0.99
CA SER A 329 -1.96 -8.81 1.53
C SER A 329 -3.32 -9.45 1.82
N TYR A 330 -3.94 -9.07 2.92
CA TYR A 330 -5.28 -9.51 3.30
C TYR A 330 -5.99 -8.45 4.14
N PRO A 331 -7.33 -8.38 4.09
CA PRO A 331 -8.09 -7.45 4.92
C PRO A 331 -7.93 -7.80 6.40
N ILE A 332 -7.95 -6.80 7.28
CA ILE A 332 -7.66 -6.98 8.70
C ILE A 332 -8.63 -7.94 9.42
N ASP A 333 -9.86 -8.06 8.92
CA ASP A 333 -10.88 -8.98 9.43
C ASP A 333 -10.60 -10.47 9.14
N HIS A 334 -9.53 -10.78 8.41
CA HIS A 334 -9.01 -12.16 8.36
C HIS A 334 -8.34 -12.60 9.66
N ILE A 335 -7.93 -11.65 10.50
CA ILE A 335 -7.39 -11.90 11.85
C ILE A 335 -8.55 -11.95 12.86
N ASN A 336 -8.54 -12.96 13.73
CA ASN A 336 -9.66 -13.22 14.64
C ASN A 336 -9.84 -12.16 15.74
N ASN A 337 -8.76 -11.66 16.31
CA ASN A 337 -8.77 -10.71 17.43
C ASN A 337 -8.33 -9.33 16.98
N ILE A 338 -9.20 -8.59 16.30
CA ILE A 338 -8.96 -7.21 15.90
C ILE A 338 -9.62 -6.23 16.87
N GLN A 339 -9.00 -5.07 17.04
CA GLN A 339 -9.60 -3.96 17.78
C GLN A 339 -10.61 -3.25 16.87
N PRO A 340 -11.89 -3.19 17.25
CA PRO A 340 -12.90 -2.44 16.52
C PRO A 340 -12.49 -0.99 16.29
N GLY A 341 -12.69 -0.49 15.06
CA GLY A 341 -12.31 0.87 14.68
C GLY A 341 -10.82 1.10 14.53
N SER A 342 -9.98 0.04 14.64
CA SER A 342 -8.52 0.10 14.45
C SER A 342 -7.84 1.25 15.23
N SER A 343 -8.33 1.55 16.44
CA SER A 343 -7.80 2.56 17.34
C SER A 343 -7.99 2.16 18.80
N ALA A 344 -7.13 2.69 19.68
CA ALA A 344 -7.18 2.45 21.13
C ALA A 344 -6.55 3.64 21.86
N PRO A 345 -6.79 3.80 23.19
CA PRO A 345 -6.20 4.89 23.97
C PRO A 345 -4.68 4.98 23.85
N ALA A 346 -4.12 6.07 24.35
CA ALA A 346 -2.68 6.34 24.34
C ALA A 346 -1.86 5.13 24.82
N ALA A 347 -0.72 4.86 24.17
CA ALA A 347 0.13 3.72 24.49
C ALA A 347 0.68 3.81 25.92
N LYS A 348 0.48 2.74 26.69
CA LYS A 348 1.05 2.57 28.05
C LYS A 348 2.38 1.80 28.00
N ASN A 349 2.63 1.03 26.94
CA ASN A 349 3.81 0.22 26.78
C ASN A 349 4.44 0.51 25.42
N VAL A 350 5.73 0.81 25.42
CA VAL A 350 6.54 1.00 24.20
C VAL A 350 7.66 -0.05 24.23
N ILE A 351 7.67 -0.91 23.23
CA ILE A 351 8.59 -2.05 23.15
C ILE A 351 9.50 -1.87 21.95
N PHE A 352 10.81 -1.92 22.17
CA PHE A 352 11.82 -1.91 21.11
C PHE A 352 12.37 -3.32 20.95
N LEU A 353 12.24 -3.86 19.73
CA LEU A 353 12.78 -5.16 19.34
C LEU A 353 14.10 -4.92 18.63
N SER A 354 15.18 -5.39 19.23
CA SER A 354 16.51 -5.37 18.64
C SER A 354 17.03 -6.79 18.51
N ALA A 355 17.80 -7.08 17.46
CA ALA A 355 18.60 -8.29 17.41
C ALA A 355 19.90 -8.04 18.18
N ASP A 356 20.32 -8.97 19.02
CA ASP A 356 21.66 -8.98 19.56
C ASP A 356 22.65 -9.21 18.41
N ALA A 357 23.68 -8.37 18.37
CA ALA A 357 24.73 -8.43 17.36
C ALA A 357 25.77 -9.52 17.70
#